data_1784609034cb7e99b29e2537504e1263
#
_entry.id   1784609034cb7e99b29e2537504e1263
#
_cell.length_a   1.000
_cell.length_b   1.000
_cell.length_c   1.000
_cell.angle_alpha   90.00
_cell.angle_beta   90.00
_cell.angle_gamma   90.00
#
_symmetry.space_group_name_H-M   'P 1'
#
loop_
_entity.id
_entity.type
_entity.pdbx_description
1 polymer ?
#
loop_
_entity_poly.entity_id
_entity_poly.type
_entity_poly.pdbx_seq_one_letter_code
_entity_poly.pdbx_strand_id
1 'polypeptide(L)'
;LEFGLKQQLFAQALITIVGSIISLSMLYEMIKSLKSGDYGVDLLAIMAIVSTLAVGQYWASMIVLIMLVGGDSLEDYASKKAHTELKALLDNSPHVAHRLNGDETEDISVDEANIGDKLVVRPGELVPVDGHVILGQSSLDESSLTGESVPVSKKVGDDIYSGSVNGDASLTMFVDKLAKDSQYQRLVQLVKEADSKPGKFVRMADRYAVPFTAIAVIIAGLASVS
;
A
#
# COMPACT_ATOMS: atom_id res chain seq x y z
N LEU A 1 -8.84 -36.23 39.74
CA LEU A 1 -7.40 -36.03 39.39
C LEU A 1 -7.10 -36.48 37.96
N GLU A 2 -7.61 -37.62 37.48
CA GLU A 2 -7.38 -38.12 36.11
C GLU A 2 -7.96 -37.21 35.01
N PHE A 3 -9.08 -36.56 35.25
CA PHE A 3 -9.70 -35.63 34.26
C PHE A 3 -8.84 -34.40 34.02
N GLY A 4 -8.19 -33.86 35.03
CA GLY A 4 -7.29 -32.71 34.92
C GLY A 4 -6.00 -33.01 34.17
N LEU A 5 -5.42 -34.20 34.37
CA LEU A 5 -4.18 -34.61 33.67
C LEU A 5 -4.39 -34.85 32.17
N LYS A 6 -5.53 -35.43 31.75
CA LYS A 6 -5.87 -35.59 30.33
C LYS A 6 -6.09 -34.25 29.63
N GLN A 7 -6.74 -33.29 30.30
CA GLN A 7 -6.92 -31.95 29.75
C GLN A 7 -5.59 -31.17 29.63
N GLN A 8 -4.67 -31.33 30.58
CA GLN A 8 -3.34 -30.70 30.50
C GLN A 8 -2.52 -31.30 29.34
N LEU A 9 -2.48 -32.61 29.20
CA LEU A 9 -1.77 -33.28 28.11
C LEU A 9 -2.32 -32.86 26.73
N PHE A 10 -3.64 -32.77 26.62
CA PHE A 10 -4.29 -32.33 25.38
C PHE A 10 -3.95 -30.89 25.05
N ALA A 11 -4.00 -29.98 26.03
CA ALA A 11 -3.61 -28.57 25.84
C ALA A 11 -2.14 -28.42 25.44
N GLN A 12 -1.24 -29.16 26.10
CA GLN A 12 0.19 -29.15 25.77
C GLN A 12 0.45 -29.69 24.38
N ALA A 13 -0.18 -30.79 23.98
CA ALA A 13 -0.06 -31.34 22.64
C ALA A 13 -0.57 -30.35 21.58
N LEU A 14 -1.68 -29.67 21.81
CA LEU A 14 -2.25 -28.68 20.90
C LEU A 14 -1.33 -27.48 20.75
N ILE A 15 -0.81 -26.93 21.85
CA ILE A 15 0.14 -25.79 21.82
C ILE A 15 1.43 -26.19 21.07
N THR A 16 1.94 -27.41 21.32
CA THR A 16 3.14 -27.89 20.64
C THR A 16 2.93 -28.05 19.14
N ILE A 17 1.80 -28.60 18.71
CA ILE A 17 1.47 -28.79 17.29
C ILE A 17 1.32 -27.41 16.61
N VAL A 18 0.50 -26.54 17.17
CA VAL A 18 0.25 -25.20 16.61
C VAL A 18 1.55 -24.37 16.61
N GLY A 19 2.30 -24.37 17.71
CA GLY A 19 3.57 -23.65 17.81
C GLY A 19 4.61 -24.17 16.81
N SER A 20 4.67 -25.49 16.59
CA SER A 20 5.58 -26.09 15.60
C SER A 20 5.19 -25.72 14.17
N ILE A 21 3.90 -25.71 13.83
CA ILE A 21 3.41 -25.33 12.50
C ILE A 21 3.74 -23.87 12.23
N ILE A 22 3.45 -22.97 13.18
CA ILE A 22 3.72 -21.53 13.03
C ILE A 22 5.23 -21.30 12.93
N SER A 23 6.05 -21.93 13.78
CA SER A 23 7.50 -21.80 13.73
C SER A 23 8.08 -22.29 12.40
N LEU A 24 7.56 -23.37 11.82
CA LEU A 24 7.98 -23.88 10.52
C LEU A 24 7.56 -22.94 9.38
N SER A 25 6.36 -22.37 9.43
CA SER A 25 5.88 -21.37 8.47
C SER A 25 6.78 -20.14 8.48
N MET A 26 7.06 -19.60 9.67
CA MET A 26 7.95 -18.43 9.84
C MET A 26 9.39 -18.73 9.40
N LEU A 27 9.90 -19.93 9.68
CA LEU A 27 11.22 -20.35 9.22
C LEU A 27 11.28 -20.41 7.68
N TYR A 28 10.23 -20.89 7.05
CA TYR A 28 10.13 -20.91 5.60
C TYR A 28 10.11 -19.49 5.00
N GLU A 29 9.31 -18.59 5.57
CA GLU A 29 9.26 -17.18 5.17
C GLU A 29 10.61 -16.50 5.39
N MET A 30 11.28 -16.76 6.52
CA MET A 30 12.62 -16.28 6.81
C MET A 30 13.63 -16.69 5.74
N ILE A 31 13.65 -17.96 5.35
CA ILE A 31 14.58 -18.46 4.32
C ILE A 31 14.30 -17.79 2.97
N LYS A 32 13.03 -17.55 2.65
CA LYS A 32 12.60 -16.87 1.44
C LYS A 32 13.02 -15.39 1.47
N SER A 33 12.82 -14.69 2.57
CA SER A 33 13.14 -13.28 2.79
C SER A 33 14.66 -13.05 2.77
N LEU A 34 15.44 -13.91 3.41
CA LEU A 34 16.91 -13.86 3.35
C LEU A 34 17.45 -14.02 1.92
N LYS A 35 16.78 -14.81 1.07
CA LYS A 35 17.14 -14.95 -0.34
C LYS A 35 16.79 -13.73 -1.18
N SER A 36 15.78 -12.97 -0.80
CA SER A 36 15.38 -11.72 -1.47
C SER A 36 16.11 -10.48 -0.97
N GLY A 37 16.92 -10.61 0.10
CA GLY A 37 17.67 -9.49 0.67
C GLY A 37 16.86 -8.63 1.65
N ASP A 38 15.68 -9.08 2.04
CA ASP A 38 14.81 -8.44 3.01
C ASP A 38 15.08 -9.03 4.41
N TYR A 39 15.57 -8.22 5.34
CA TYR A 39 16.03 -8.67 6.67
C TYR A 39 14.99 -8.45 7.79
N GLY A 40 13.74 -8.14 7.44
CA GLY A 40 12.66 -7.82 8.40
C GLY A 40 12.02 -9.03 9.07
N VAL A 41 12.79 -10.04 9.48
CA VAL A 41 12.22 -11.26 10.06
C VAL A 41 12.44 -11.30 11.56
N ASP A 42 11.38 -11.63 12.30
CA ASP A 42 11.38 -11.82 13.75
C ASP A 42 12.12 -13.12 14.19
N LEU A 43 13.44 -13.15 13.89
CA LEU A 43 14.33 -14.24 14.30
C LEU A 43 14.26 -14.48 15.84
N LEU A 44 14.11 -13.39 16.61
CA LEU A 44 13.96 -13.45 18.06
C LEU A 44 12.67 -14.17 18.47
N ALA A 45 11.55 -13.92 17.76
CA ALA A 45 10.27 -14.55 18.04
C ALA A 45 10.32 -16.06 17.76
N ILE A 46 10.89 -16.45 16.62
CA ILE A 46 11.08 -17.88 16.27
C ILE A 46 11.92 -18.57 17.34
N MET A 47 13.03 -17.96 17.73
CA MET A 47 13.92 -18.50 18.78
C MET A 47 13.22 -18.59 20.13
N ALA A 48 12.42 -17.57 20.51
CA ALA A 48 11.67 -17.58 21.76
C ALA A 48 10.65 -18.73 21.77
N ILE A 49 9.92 -18.94 20.68
CA ILE A 49 8.93 -20.04 20.56
C ILE A 49 9.63 -21.40 20.63
N VAL A 50 10.69 -21.59 19.84
CA VAL A 50 11.42 -22.87 19.81
C VAL A 50 12.05 -23.18 21.17
N SER A 51 12.67 -22.18 21.82
CA SER A 51 13.31 -22.36 23.13
C SER A 51 12.30 -22.67 24.22
N THR A 52 11.16 -21.97 24.26
CA THR A 52 10.13 -22.19 25.28
C THR A 52 9.44 -23.56 25.09
N LEU A 53 9.25 -24.02 23.85
CA LEU A 53 8.76 -25.37 23.57
C LEU A 53 9.78 -26.46 24.00
N ALA A 54 11.06 -26.26 23.71
CA ALA A 54 12.12 -27.19 24.04
C ALA A 54 12.30 -27.37 25.56
N VAL A 55 12.10 -26.31 26.35
CA VAL A 55 12.16 -26.33 27.81
C VAL A 55 10.82 -26.76 28.43
N GLY A 56 9.78 -27.03 27.64
CA GLY A 56 8.45 -27.46 28.12
C GLY A 56 7.61 -26.31 28.74
N GLN A 57 7.96 -25.07 28.48
CA GLN A 57 7.24 -23.90 28.94
C GLN A 57 6.09 -23.51 27.97
N TYR A 58 5.11 -24.40 27.84
CA TYR A 58 4.02 -24.28 26.85
C TYR A 58 3.21 -22.99 26.98
N TRP A 59 2.95 -22.53 28.19
CA TRP A 59 2.20 -21.29 28.43
C TRP A 59 2.98 -20.05 27.98
N ALA A 60 4.28 -20.01 28.20
CA ALA A 60 5.13 -18.95 27.71
C ALA A 60 5.15 -18.91 26.18
N SER A 61 5.29 -20.07 25.54
CA SER A 61 5.20 -20.19 24.08
C SER A 61 3.86 -19.70 23.55
N MET A 62 2.75 -20.02 24.20
CA MET A 62 1.41 -19.57 23.79
C MET A 62 1.27 -18.05 23.87
N ILE A 63 1.80 -17.41 24.92
CA ILE A 63 1.77 -15.96 25.06
C ILE A 63 2.56 -15.29 23.93
N VAL A 64 3.76 -15.79 23.63
CA VAL A 64 4.60 -15.28 22.54
C VAL A 64 3.89 -15.43 21.19
N LEU A 65 3.26 -16.59 20.94
CA LEU A 65 2.49 -16.84 19.71
C LEU A 65 1.31 -15.88 19.56
N ILE A 66 0.53 -15.65 20.62
CA ILE A 66 -0.61 -14.72 20.57
C ILE A 66 -0.13 -13.29 20.31
N MET A 67 0.97 -12.89 20.96
CA MET A 67 1.53 -11.56 20.79
C MET A 67 2.05 -11.36 19.36
N LEU A 68 2.71 -12.34 18.78
CA LEU A 68 3.25 -12.31 17.44
C LEU A 68 2.13 -12.28 16.40
N VAL A 69 1.25 -13.29 16.39
CA VAL A 69 0.15 -13.40 15.42
C VAL A 69 -0.82 -12.22 15.56
N GLY A 70 -1.04 -11.73 16.78
CA GLY A 70 -1.85 -10.54 17.04
C GLY A 70 -1.20 -9.27 16.50
N GLY A 71 0.12 -9.12 16.65
CA GLY A 71 0.89 -8.02 16.10
C GLY A 71 0.83 -7.98 14.58
N ASP A 72 1.15 -9.08 13.92
CA ASP A 72 1.11 -9.22 12.46
C ASP A 72 -0.29 -8.94 11.90
N SER A 73 -1.34 -9.46 12.57
CA SER A 73 -2.72 -9.24 12.15
C SER A 73 -3.14 -7.77 12.25
N LEU A 74 -2.67 -7.05 13.27
CA LEU A 74 -2.94 -5.62 13.44
C LEU A 74 -2.17 -4.79 12.41
N GLU A 75 -0.92 -5.14 12.13
CA GLU A 75 -0.10 -4.49 11.12
C GLU A 75 -0.71 -4.67 9.72
N ASP A 76 -1.09 -5.89 9.36
CA ASP A 76 -1.78 -6.21 8.12
C ASP A 76 -3.11 -5.45 7.97
N TYR A 77 -3.89 -5.35 9.05
CA TYR A 77 -5.14 -4.60 9.04
C TYR A 77 -4.90 -3.11 8.84
N ALA A 78 -3.95 -2.52 9.56
CA ALA A 78 -3.59 -1.11 9.45
C ALA A 78 -3.05 -0.78 8.04
N SER A 79 -2.18 -1.63 7.51
CA SER A 79 -1.63 -1.51 6.15
C SER A 79 -2.73 -1.59 5.09
N LYS A 80 -3.60 -2.60 5.16
CA LYS A 80 -4.73 -2.75 4.22
C LYS A 80 -5.68 -1.56 4.27
N LYS A 81 -5.95 -1.01 5.46
CA LYS A 81 -6.81 0.16 5.61
C LYS A 81 -6.18 1.41 4.98
N ALA A 82 -4.89 1.66 5.24
CA ALA A 82 -4.16 2.75 4.62
C ALA A 82 -4.14 2.64 3.08
N HIS A 83 -3.89 1.44 2.53
CA HIS A 83 -3.93 1.19 1.09
C HIS A 83 -5.33 1.34 0.47
N THR A 84 -6.40 1.07 1.22
CA THR A 84 -7.77 1.24 0.72
C THR A 84 -8.11 2.72 0.54
N GLU A 85 -7.71 3.58 1.46
CA GLU A 85 -7.89 5.03 1.33
C GLU A 85 -7.08 5.60 0.16
N LEU A 86 -5.86 5.12 -0.04
CA LEU A 86 -5.04 5.47 -1.19
C LEU A 86 -5.66 4.99 -2.51
N LYS A 87 -6.20 3.78 -2.53
CA LYS A 87 -6.87 3.23 -3.72
C LYS A 87 -8.10 4.05 -4.11
N ALA A 88 -8.88 4.55 -3.16
CA ALA A 88 -10.01 5.42 -3.44
C ALA A 88 -9.61 6.73 -4.15
N LEU A 89 -8.44 7.28 -3.83
CA LEU A 89 -7.88 8.41 -4.58
C LEU A 89 -7.47 8.00 -6.01
N LEU A 90 -6.98 6.78 -6.22
CA LEU A 90 -6.60 6.27 -7.53
C LEU A 90 -7.81 5.91 -8.40
N ASP A 91 -8.90 5.45 -7.80
CA ASP A 91 -10.13 5.08 -8.49
C ASP A 91 -10.89 6.31 -9.05
N ASN A 92 -10.59 7.52 -8.56
CA ASN A 92 -11.06 8.79 -9.12
C ASN A 92 -10.23 9.28 -10.33
N SER A 93 -9.39 8.43 -10.91
CA SER A 93 -8.66 8.74 -12.15
C SER A 93 -9.59 8.75 -13.34
N PRO A 94 -9.49 9.70 -14.27
CA PRO A 94 -10.27 9.65 -15.50
C PRO A 94 -9.87 8.41 -16.32
N HIS A 95 -10.88 7.62 -16.72
CA HIS A 95 -10.67 6.40 -17.53
C HIS A 95 -11.17 6.53 -18.96
N VAL A 96 -12.12 7.44 -19.20
CA VAL A 96 -12.74 7.67 -20.51
C VAL A 96 -12.48 9.11 -20.94
N ALA A 97 -12.22 9.31 -22.21
CA ALA A 97 -12.13 10.61 -22.86
C ALA A 97 -13.06 10.64 -24.09
N HIS A 98 -13.66 11.79 -24.35
CA HIS A 98 -14.57 12.00 -25.48
C HIS A 98 -13.83 12.72 -26.58
N ARG A 99 -13.26 11.97 -27.54
CA ARG A 99 -12.52 12.53 -28.66
C ARG A 99 -13.45 13.07 -29.72
N LEU A 100 -13.22 14.32 -30.12
CA LEU A 100 -13.97 14.97 -31.19
C LEU A 100 -13.36 14.60 -32.55
N ASN A 101 -14.17 13.93 -33.38
CA ASN A 101 -13.80 13.54 -34.75
C ASN A 101 -14.80 14.18 -35.74
N GLY A 102 -14.46 15.34 -36.27
CA GLY A 102 -15.42 16.17 -37.02
C GLY A 102 -16.50 16.72 -36.11
N ASP A 103 -17.77 16.39 -36.35
CA ASP A 103 -18.92 16.82 -35.55
C ASP A 103 -19.38 15.70 -34.55
N GLU A 104 -18.75 14.53 -34.59
CA GLU A 104 -19.11 13.40 -33.73
C GLU A 104 -18.10 13.24 -32.58
N THR A 105 -18.59 12.77 -31.43
CA THR A 105 -17.73 12.42 -30.29
C THR A 105 -17.60 10.91 -30.19
N GLU A 106 -16.38 10.42 -30.07
CA GLU A 106 -16.02 9.01 -29.86
C GLU A 106 -15.48 8.83 -28.43
N ASP A 107 -16.02 7.85 -27.72
CA ASP A 107 -15.52 7.46 -26.39
C ASP A 107 -14.30 6.57 -26.54
N ILE A 108 -13.15 7.06 -26.02
CA ILE A 108 -11.88 6.35 -26.04
C ILE A 108 -11.35 6.15 -24.62
N SER A 109 -10.43 5.20 -24.45
CA SER A 109 -9.63 5.16 -23.22
C SER A 109 -8.76 6.39 -23.12
N VAL A 110 -8.58 6.93 -21.90
CA VAL A 110 -7.68 8.08 -21.65
C VAL A 110 -6.25 7.78 -22.12
N ASP A 111 -5.82 6.52 -22.03
CA ASP A 111 -4.49 6.08 -22.48
C ASP A 111 -4.32 6.13 -24.01
N GLU A 112 -5.42 6.18 -24.78
CA GLU A 112 -5.43 6.30 -26.24
C GLU A 112 -5.42 7.74 -26.73
N ALA A 113 -5.57 8.72 -25.82
CA ALA A 113 -5.51 10.13 -26.17
C ALA A 113 -4.07 10.53 -26.56
N ASN A 114 -3.94 11.15 -27.71
CA ASN A 114 -2.66 11.61 -28.25
C ASN A 114 -2.53 13.12 -28.19
N ILE A 115 -1.29 13.61 -28.13
CA ILE A 115 -1.02 15.03 -28.25
C ILE A 115 -1.56 15.54 -29.59
N GLY A 116 -2.35 16.60 -29.52
CA GLY A 116 -3.02 17.16 -30.68
C GLY A 116 -4.49 16.76 -30.85
N ASP A 117 -4.96 15.77 -30.11
CA ASP A 117 -6.38 15.41 -30.10
C ASP A 117 -7.22 16.55 -29.51
N LYS A 118 -8.47 16.63 -29.98
CA LYS A 118 -9.50 17.51 -29.40
C LYS A 118 -10.44 16.65 -28.56
N LEU A 119 -10.56 16.98 -27.28
CA LEU A 119 -11.43 16.26 -26.36
C LEU A 119 -12.55 17.16 -25.85
N VAL A 120 -13.73 16.61 -25.68
CA VAL A 120 -14.88 17.27 -25.07
C VAL A 120 -14.95 16.84 -23.62
N VAL A 121 -15.03 17.81 -22.70
CA VAL A 121 -15.24 17.56 -21.27
C VAL A 121 -16.61 18.10 -20.90
N ARG A 122 -17.53 17.19 -20.56
CA ARG A 122 -18.90 17.55 -20.21
C ARG A 122 -19.01 18.07 -18.78
N PRO A 123 -20.10 18.77 -18.41
CA PRO A 123 -20.33 19.17 -17.02
C PRO A 123 -20.31 17.99 -16.05
N GLY A 124 -19.59 18.16 -14.95
CA GLY A 124 -19.42 17.12 -13.93
C GLY A 124 -18.38 16.05 -14.25
N GLU A 125 -17.77 16.05 -15.43
CA GLU A 125 -16.73 15.10 -15.81
C GLU A 125 -15.34 15.56 -15.38
N LEU A 126 -14.46 14.58 -15.19
CA LEU A 126 -13.04 14.82 -14.96
C LEU A 126 -12.34 15.21 -16.26
N VAL A 127 -11.46 16.20 -16.20
CA VAL A 127 -10.51 16.50 -17.27
C VAL A 127 -9.60 15.29 -17.47
N PRO A 128 -9.57 14.67 -18.67
CA PRO A 128 -8.89 13.38 -18.86
C PRO A 128 -7.36 13.48 -18.89
N VAL A 129 -6.83 14.53 -19.51
CA VAL A 129 -5.39 14.75 -19.70
C VAL A 129 -5.07 16.25 -19.55
N ASP A 130 -3.78 16.61 -19.42
CA ASP A 130 -3.39 18.02 -19.42
C ASP A 130 -3.48 18.62 -20.83
N GLY A 131 -3.98 19.86 -20.89
CA GLY A 131 -4.14 20.59 -22.14
C GLY A 131 -4.65 22.00 -21.92
N HIS A 132 -5.15 22.63 -22.97
CA HIS A 132 -5.72 23.97 -22.91
C HIS A 132 -7.11 24.02 -23.56
N VAL A 133 -7.91 24.98 -23.14
CA VAL A 133 -9.28 25.19 -23.65
C VAL A 133 -9.22 25.81 -25.03
N ILE A 134 -9.91 25.20 -26.02
CA ILE A 134 -10.04 25.74 -27.38
C ILE A 134 -11.45 26.24 -27.70
N LEU A 135 -12.46 25.78 -26.96
CA LEU A 135 -13.85 26.19 -27.13
C LEU A 135 -14.60 26.11 -25.81
N GLY A 136 -15.42 27.11 -25.51
CA GLY A 136 -16.25 27.15 -24.30
C GLY A 136 -15.62 27.95 -23.17
N GLN A 137 -16.37 28.02 -22.07
CA GLN A 137 -15.96 28.62 -20.80
C GLN A 137 -16.71 27.89 -19.69
N SER A 138 -16.02 27.51 -18.63
CA SER A 138 -16.62 26.84 -17.46
C SER A 138 -15.82 27.15 -16.19
N SER A 139 -16.34 26.72 -15.04
CA SER A 139 -15.59 26.70 -13.78
C SER A 139 -15.01 25.29 -13.58
N LEU A 140 -13.75 25.19 -13.20
CA LEU A 140 -13.11 23.92 -12.88
C LEU A 140 -12.80 23.83 -11.38
N ASP A 141 -13.19 22.74 -10.76
CA ASP A 141 -12.76 22.40 -9.41
C ASP A 141 -11.39 21.68 -9.48
N GLU A 142 -10.36 22.41 -9.06
CA GLU A 142 -8.98 21.93 -9.03
C GLU A 142 -8.56 21.47 -7.61
N SER A 143 -9.50 21.33 -6.67
CA SER A 143 -9.21 21.01 -5.26
C SER A 143 -8.44 19.71 -5.06
N SER A 144 -8.66 18.70 -5.90
CA SER A 144 -7.91 17.46 -5.89
C SER A 144 -6.42 17.60 -6.22
N LEU A 145 -6.04 18.69 -6.90
CA LEU A 145 -4.66 18.97 -7.33
C LEU A 145 -3.98 20.03 -6.44
N THR A 146 -4.72 21.08 -6.09
CA THR A 146 -4.17 22.26 -5.40
C THR A 146 -4.50 22.28 -3.91
N GLY A 147 -5.56 21.56 -3.50
CA GLY A 147 -6.13 21.62 -2.15
C GLY A 147 -7.06 22.83 -1.93
N GLU A 148 -7.24 23.71 -2.93
CA GLU A 148 -8.11 24.89 -2.84
C GLU A 148 -9.52 24.54 -3.32
N SER A 149 -10.53 24.72 -2.46
CA SER A 149 -11.93 24.36 -2.76
C SER A 149 -12.70 25.41 -3.58
N VAL A 150 -12.04 26.47 -4.05
CA VAL A 150 -12.70 27.52 -4.84
C VAL A 150 -12.54 27.18 -6.32
N PRO A 151 -13.66 26.97 -7.06
CA PRO A 151 -13.59 26.70 -8.50
C PRO A 151 -12.95 27.85 -9.27
N VAL A 152 -12.10 27.52 -10.24
CA VAL A 152 -11.38 28.46 -11.08
C VAL A 152 -12.07 28.60 -12.43
N SER A 153 -12.42 29.82 -12.83
CA SER A 153 -12.99 30.08 -14.17
C SER A 153 -11.95 29.87 -15.27
N LYS A 154 -12.27 29.05 -16.27
CA LYS A 154 -11.42 28.73 -17.43
C LYS A 154 -12.13 29.14 -18.72
N LYS A 155 -11.40 29.72 -19.62
CA LYS A 155 -11.84 30.21 -20.94
C LYS A 155 -10.83 29.79 -22.02
N VAL A 156 -11.17 30.06 -23.25
CA VAL A 156 -10.30 29.76 -24.41
C VAL A 156 -8.88 30.32 -24.19
N GLY A 157 -7.89 29.48 -24.34
CA GLY A 157 -6.47 29.74 -24.13
C GLY A 157 -5.94 29.44 -22.74
N ASP A 158 -6.81 29.14 -21.76
CA ASP A 158 -6.38 28.80 -20.41
C ASP A 158 -5.99 27.33 -20.32
N ASP A 159 -4.95 27.01 -19.54
CA ASP A 159 -4.51 25.66 -19.25
C ASP A 159 -5.49 24.96 -18.30
N ILE A 160 -5.74 23.69 -18.56
CA ILE A 160 -6.53 22.78 -17.71
C ILE A 160 -5.77 21.49 -17.44
N TYR A 161 -5.96 20.95 -16.25
CA TYR A 161 -5.16 19.84 -15.74
C TYR A 161 -6.01 18.61 -15.51
N SER A 162 -5.46 17.44 -15.86
CA SER A 162 -6.05 16.15 -15.60
C SER A 162 -6.44 15.98 -14.13
N GLY A 163 -7.63 15.43 -13.87
CA GLY A 163 -8.16 15.23 -12.54
C GLY A 163 -8.95 16.41 -11.95
N SER A 164 -9.00 17.56 -12.64
CA SER A 164 -9.94 18.64 -12.30
C SER A 164 -11.36 18.24 -12.71
N VAL A 165 -12.37 18.66 -11.95
CA VAL A 165 -13.78 18.42 -12.26
C VAL A 165 -14.34 19.62 -13.03
N ASN A 166 -14.90 19.38 -14.22
CA ASN A 166 -15.56 20.43 -14.99
C ASN A 166 -16.91 20.80 -14.36
N GLY A 167 -17.20 22.08 -14.24
CA GLY A 167 -18.43 22.60 -13.62
C GLY A 167 -19.64 22.61 -14.58
N ASP A 168 -20.13 23.81 -14.88
CA ASP A 168 -21.51 23.99 -15.39
C ASP A 168 -21.65 23.89 -16.92
N ALA A 169 -20.55 24.03 -17.68
CA ALA A 169 -20.61 24.08 -19.14
C ALA A 169 -19.64 23.10 -19.80
N SER A 170 -19.99 22.59 -20.99
CA SER A 170 -19.08 21.77 -21.79
C SER A 170 -17.88 22.60 -22.27
N LEU A 171 -16.69 22.01 -22.17
CA LEU A 171 -15.45 22.54 -22.72
C LEU A 171 -14.93 21.65 -23.82
N THR A 172 -14.33 22.23 -24.87
CA THR A 172 -13.45 21.49 -25.76
C THR A 172 -12.01 21.88 -25.50
N MET A 173 -11.17 20.89 -25.30
CA MET A 173 -9.75 21.08 -25.02
C MET A 173 -8.88 20.48 -26.12
N PHE A 174 -7.66 20.98 -26.21
CA PHE A 174 -6.59 20.43 -27.01
C PHE A 174 -5.60 19.70 -26.08
N VAL A 175 -5.18 18.52 -26.45
CA VAL A 175 -4.29 17.67 -25.64
C VAL A 175 -2.86 18.13 -25.80
N ASP A 176 -2.23 18.55 -24.70
CA ASP A 176 -0.82 18.97 -24.68
C ASP A 176 0.13 17.90 -24.17
N LYS A 177 -0.37 16.99 -23.30
CA LYS A 177 0.43 15.89 -22.73
C LYS A 177 -0.31 14.56 -22.79
N LEU A 178 0.45 13.48 -22.90
CA LEU A 178 -0.08 12.12 -22.79
C LEU A 178 -0.59 11.84 -21.37
N ALA A 179 -1.53 10.91 -21.22
CA ALA A 179 -2.12 10.52 -19.93
C ALA A 179 -1.04 10.24 -18.87
N LYS A 180 -0.02 9.45 -19.23
CA LYS A 180 1.10 9.07 -18.32
C LYS A 180 1.94 10.25 -17.84
N ASP A 181 1.97 11.35 -18.60
CA ASP A 181 2.77 12.55 -18.33
C ASP A 181 1.93 13.67 -17.69
N SER A 182 0.63 13.45 -17.53
CA SER A 182 -0.33 14.39 -16.96
C SER A 182 -0.07 14.61 -15.46
N GLN A 183 -0.51 15.78 -14.97
CA GLN A 183 -0.26 16.22 -13.60
C GLN A 183 -0.82 15.26 -12.55
N TYR A 184 -2.02 14.72 -12.78
CA TYR A 184 -2.65 13.75 -11.90
C TYR A 184 -1.81 12.47 -11.77
N GLN A 185 -1.32 11.92 -12.88
CA GLN A 185 -0.51 10.69 -12.86
C GLN A 185 0.84 10.90 -12.13
N ARG A 186 1.42 12.09 -12.22
CA ARG A 186 2.63 12.42 -11.44
C ARG A 186 2.35 12.42 -9.94
N LEU A 187 1.22 12.99 -9.50
CA LEU A 187 0.82 12.93 -8.09
C LEU A 187 0.60 11.49 -7.62
N VAL A 188 -0.12 10.68 -8.41
CA VAL A 188 -0.31 9.25 -8.15
C VAL A 188 1.02 8.52 -7.98
N GLN A 189 1.98 8.78 -8.86
CA GLN A 189 3.29 8.16 -8.81
C GLN A 189 4.08 8.58 -7.57
N LEU A 190 4.08 9.87 -7.21
CA LEU A 190 4.73 10.37 -6.00
C LEU A 190 4.16 9.73 -4.73
N VAL A 191 2.84 9.58 -4.67
CA VAL A 191 2.17 8.93 -3.53
C VAL A 191 2.53 7.44 -3.46
N LYS A 192 2.53 6.72 -4.59
CA LYS A 192 2.97 5.32 -4.66
C LYS A 192 4.43 5.13 -4.23
N GLU A 193 5.32 6.03 -4.65
CA GLU A 193 6.72 6.01 -4.25
C GLU A 193 6.93 6.30 -2.77
N ALA A 194 6.13 7.20 -2.20
CA ALA A 194 6.15 7.50 -0.77
C ALA A 194 5.67 6.29 0.07
N ASP A 195 4.62 5.62 -0.39
CA ASP A 195 4.02 4.46 0.27
C ASP A 195 4.92 3.21 0.18
N SER A 196 5.61 3.01 -0.95
CA SER A 196 6.50 1.87 -1.16
C SER A 196 7.82 1.91 -0.38
N LYS A 197 8.16 3.05 0.24
CA LYS A 197 9.41 3.19 1.01
C LYS A 197 9.15 2.94 2.49
N PRO A 198 9.60 1.81 3.06
CA PRO A 198 9.51 1.58 4.51
C PRO A 198 10.16 2.74 5.26
N GLY A 199 9.54 3.17 6.34
CA GLY A 199 10.02 4.29 7.15
C GLY A 199 11.48 4.11 7.57
N LYS A 200 12.24 5.22 7.72
CA LYS A 200 13.64 5.18 8.14
C LYS A 200 13.85 4.43 9.47
N PHE A 201 12.87 4.49 10.36
CA PHE A 201 12.89 3.83 11.66
C PHE A 201 12.79 2.31 11.55
N VAL A 202 11.92 1.78 10.68
CA VAL A 202 11.79 0.34 10.43
C VAL A 202 13.11 -0.21 9.91
N ARG A 203 13.71 0.41 8.90
CA ARG A 203 15.03 0.00 8.35
C ARG A 203 16.16 0.09 9.38
N MET A 204 16.07 1.00 10.34
CA MET A 204 17.08 1.12 11.39
C MET A 204 16.92 0.02 12.44
N ALA A 205 15.69 -0.32 12.82
CA ALA A 205 15.38 -1.44 13.71
C ALA A 205 15.87 -2.77 13.11
N ASP A 206 15.58 -3.05 11.86
CA ASP A 206 16.01 -4.26 11.15
C ASP A 206 17.54 -4.37 11.07
N ARG A 207 18.22 -3.26 10.83
CA ARG A 207 19.68 -3.23 10.76
C ARG A 207 20.36 -3.63 12.07
N TYR A 208 19.75 -3.33 13.22
CA TYR A 208 20.28 -3.68 14.54
C TYR A 208 19.73 -4.99 15.08
N ALA A 209 18.59 -5.48 14.58
CA ALA A 209 17.98 -6.72 15.04
C ALA A 209 18.91 -7.93 14.82
N VAL A 210 19.50 -8.08 13.65
CA VAL A 210 20.37 -9.21 13.30
C VAL A 210 21.61 -9.32 14.20
N PRO A 211 22.46 -8.27 14.36
CA PRO A 211 23.62 -8.36 15.24
C PRO A 211 23.23 -8.53 16.70
N PHE A 212 22.14 -7.91 17.16
CA PHE A 212 21.65 -8.09 18.53
C PHE A 212 21.22 -9.53 18.80
N THR A 213 20.49 -10.14 17.86
CA THR A 213 20.08 -11.54 17.95
C THR A 213 21.28 -12.49 17.98
N ALA A 214 22.28 -12.24 17.14
CA ALA A 214 23.49 -13.06 17.12
C ALA A 214 24.23 -13.02 18.48
N ILE A 215 24.35 -11.83 19.07
CA ILE A 215 24.96 -11.67 20.40
C ILE A 215 24.14 -12.39 21.47
N ALA A 216 22.81 -12.25 21.46
CA ALA A 216 21.92 -12.90 22.41
C ALA A 216 22.02 -14.45 22.34
N VAL A 217 22.12 -15.00 21.14
CA VAL A 217 22.31 -16.45 20.91
C VAL A 217 23.63 -16.94 21.48
N ILE A 218 24.71 -16.20 21.23
CA ILE A 218 26.05 -16.54 21.75
C ILE A 218 26.04 -16.55 23.27
N ILE A 219 25.46 -15.53 23.90
CA ILE A 219 25.37 -15.44 25.37
C ILE A 219 24.53 -16.60 25.93
N ALA A 220 23.38 -16.88 25.34
CA ALA A 220 22.50 -17.98 25.76
C ALA A 220 23.20 -19.34 25.61
N GLY A 221 23.92 -19.56 24.50
CA GLY A 221 24.70 -20.77 24.28
C GLY A 221 25.82 -20.96 25.31
N LEU A 222 26.55 -19.89 25.63
CA LEU A 222 27.58 -19.94 26.67
C LEU A 222 27.00 -20.21 28.07
N ALA A 223 25.87 -19.61 28.40
CA ALA A 223 25.20 -19.84 29.68
C ALA A 223 24.61 -21.25 29.82
N SER A 224 24.28 -21.95 28.71
CA SER A 224 23.76 -23.31 28.74
C SER A 224 24.86 -24.37 28.92
N VAL A 225 26.12 -24.03 28.69
CA VAL A 225 27.30 -24.94 28.82
C VAL A 225 28.01 -24.83 30.18
N SER A 226 27.73 -23.80 30.94
CA SER A 226 28.20 -23.55 32.28
C SER A 226 27.25 -24.08 33.34
#